data_027db32747aad1421fbb6f46225c79b5
#
_entry.id   027db32747aad1421fbb6f46225c79b5
#
_cell.length_a   1.000
_cell.length_b   1.000
_cell.length_c   1.000
_cell.angle_alpha   90.00
_cell.angle_beta   90.00
_cell.angle_gamma   90.00
#
_symmetry.space_group_name_H-M   'P 1'
#
loop_
_entity.id
_entity.type
_entity.pdbx_description
1 polymer ?
#
loop_
_entity_poly.entity_id
_entity_poly.type
_entity_poly.pdbx_seq_one_letter_code
_entity_poly.pdbx_strand_id
1 'polypeptide(L)'
;MWSNRGFAVASIALAILVAGMRDALAENVCPSRSGHPLRLVDVFDGSPEEQATLVPDKAGKVSGYWQLDYVYDAGRFVTIRCKYADHESDDIKLSRKVDRCDYRFDNKKALSLSCK
;
A
#
# COMPACT_ATOMS: atom_id res chain seq x y z
N MET A 1 -60.51 28.44 14.57
CA MET A 1 -59.80 29.51 13.94
C MET A 1 -58.37 29.66 14.45
N TRP A 2 -57.74 28.59 14.62
CA TRP A 2 -56.39 28.58 15.09
C TRP A 2 -55.55 27.73 14.17
N SER A 3 -54.80 28.36 13.30
CA SER A 3 -53.83 27.67 12.53
C SER A 3 -52.58 27.50 13.38
N ASN A 4 -52.43 26.40 14.00
CA ASN A 4 -51.16 25.99 14.48
C ASN A 4 -50.28 25.67 13.29
N ARG A 5 -49.58 26.65 12.88
CA ARG A 5 -48.54 26.47 11.88
C ARG A 5 -47.30 26.01 12.62
N GLY A 6 -47.23 24.73 12.81
CA GLY A 6 -45.99 24.12 13.15
C GLY A 6 -45.03 24.38 12.00
N PHE A 7 -44.12 25.27 12.18
CA PHE A 7 -42.98 25.34 11.28
C PHE A 7 -42.12 24.12 11.55
N ALA A 8 -42.27 23.17 10.70
CA ALA A 8 -41.26 22.12 10.62
C ALA A 8 -39.98 22.80 10.12
N VAL A 9 -39.13 23.16 11.00
CA VAL A 9 -37.77 23.51 10.63
C VAL A 9 -37.13 22.22 10.15
N ALA A 10 -37.14 22.04 8.84
CA ALA A 10 -36.34 21.02 8.26
C ALA A 10 -34.89 21.41 8.52
N SER A 11 -34.31 20.88 9.55
CA SER A 11 -32.88 20.94 9.72
C SER A 11 -32.28 20.14 8.59
N ILE A 12 -31.89 20.83 7.54
CA ILE A 12 -31.04 20.24 6.53
C ILE A 12 -29.73 20.01 7.22
N ALA A 13 -29.55 18.79 7.72
CA ALA A 13 -28.25 18.33 8.10
C ALA A 13 -27.44 18.31 6.81
N LEU A 14 -26.66 19.34 6.59
CA LEU A 14 -25.66 19.35 5.57
C LEU A 14 -24.63 18.29 5.99
N ALA A 15 -24.87 17.06 5.58
CA ALA A 15 -23.83 16.07 5.62
C ALA A 15 -22.76 16.54 4.64
N ILE A 16 -21.79 17.27 5.15
CA ILE A 16 -20.57 17.51 4.42
C ILE A 16 -19.92 16.13 4.31
N LEU A 17 -20.23 15.44 3.23
CA LEU A 17 -19.39 14.36 2.77
C LEU A 17 -18.06 15.04 2.41
N VAL A 18 -17.18 15.13 3.40
CA VAL A 18 -15.79 15.28 3.11
C VAL A 18 -15.42 13.93 2.49
N ALA A 19 -15.65 13.80 1.18
CA ALA A 19 -14.93 12.83 0.40
C ALA A 19 -13.48 13.18 0.64
N GLY A 20 -12.88 12.55 1.66
CA GLY A 20 -11.49 12.76 1.97
C GLY A 20 -10.76 12.49 0.68
N MET A 21 -10.15 13.49 0.10
CA MET A 21 -9.04 13.26 -0.79
C MET A 21 -8.06 12.48 0.06
N ARG A 22 -8.15 11.18 -0.06
CA ARG A 22 -7.06 10.35 0.40
C ARG A 22 -5.94 10.66 -0.56
N ASP A 23 -5.14 11.65 -0.21
CA ASP A 23 -3.78 11.65 -0.68
C ASP A 23 -3.31 10.22 -0.51
N ALA A 24 -2.77 9.64 -1.56
CA ALA A 24 -2.34 8.27 -1.52
C ALA A 24 -1.23 8.15 -0.47
N LEU A 25 -1.63 8.05 0.80
CA LEU A 25 -0.72 7.74 1.88
C LEU A 25 -0.10 6.40 1.56
N ALA A 26 1.23 6.35 1.67
CA ALA A 26 1.96 5.11 1.49
C ALA A 26 1.41 4.08 2.50
N GLU A 27 0.95 2.95 1.98
CA GLU A 27 0.41 1.85 2.79
C GLU A 27 1.47 0.78 2.97
N ASN A 28 1.57 0.24 4.19
CA ASN A 28 2.36 -0.94 4.46
C ASN A 28 1.75 -2.13 3.72
N VAL A 29 2.54 -2.76 2.88
CA VAL A 29 2.09 -3.85 2.02
C VAL A 29 2.15 -5.20 2.72
N CYS A 30 3.25 -5.46 3.42
CA CYS A 30 3.48 -6.75 4.05
C CYS A 30 2.75 -6.85 5.39
N PRO A 31 1.91 -7.89 5.60
CA PRO A 31 1.25 -8.09 6.88
C PRO A 31 2.25 -8.25 8.02
N SER A 32 1.93 -7.71 9.19
CA SER A 32 2.70 -7.94 10.40
C SER A 32 2.48 -9.36 10.90
N ARG A 33 3.56 -10.02 11.30
CA ARG A 33 3.53 -11.32 11.97
C ARG A 33 4.18 -11.22 13.32
N SER A 34 3.45 -11.59 14.38
CA SER A 34 3.94 -11.56 15.75
C SER A 34 5.16 -12.47 15.91
N GLY A 35 6.26 -11.91 16.43
CA GLY A 35 7.51 -12.65 16.64
C GLY A 35 8.33 -12.94 15.38
N HIS A 36 7.84 -12.59 14.20
CA HIS A 36 8.50 -12.86 12.92
C HIS A 36 8.58 -11.59 12.08
N PRO A 37 9.61 -10.73 12.31
CA PRO A 37 9.75 -9.51 11.54
C PRO A 37 10.01 -9.79 10.07
N LEU A 38 9.55 -8.89 9.22
CA LEU A 38 9.87 -8.89 7.80
C LEU A 38 11.38 -8.68 7.61
N ARG A 39 12.00 -9.51 6.79
CA ARG A 39 13.45 -9.48 6.57
C ARG A 39 13.83 -9.10 5.15
N LEU A 40 13.02 -9.45 4.18
CA LEU A 40 13.32 -9.22 2.78
C LEU A 40 12.03 -9.12 1.98
N VAL A 41 12.07 -8.41 0.87
CA VAL A 41 11.00 -8.40 -0.11
C VAL A 41 11.57 -8.62 -1.50
N ASP A 42 10.85 -9.37 -2.31
CA ASP A 42 11.05 -9.41 -3.75
C ASP A 42 9.89 -8.70 -4.44
N VAL A 43 10.21 -7.91 -5.44
CA VAL A 43 9.22 -7.18 -6.25
C VAL A 43 9.21 -7.80 -7.64
N PHE A 44 8.03 -8.23 -8.10
CA PHE A 44 7.86 -8.87 -9.39
C PHE A 44 7.03 -8.02 -10.34
N ASP A 45 7.42 -7.99 -11.59
CA ASP A 45 6.58 -7.56 -12.70
C ASP A 45 5.69 -8.76 -13.09
N GLY A 46 4.41 -8.66 -12.76
CA GLY A 46 3.46 -9.75 -12.96
C GLY A 46 3.45 -10.76 -11.81
N SER A 47 3.10 -12.00 -12.11
CA SER A 47 3.09 -13.06 -11.12
C SER A 47 4.50 -13.61 -10.83
N PRO A 48 4.76 -14.12 -9.62
CA PRO A 48 6.07 -14.71 -9.27
C PRO A 48 6.48 -15.85 -10.18
N GLU A 49 5.53 -16.59 -10.75
CA GLU A 49 5.79 -17.70 -11.67
C GLU A 49 6.47 -17.24 -12.98
N GLU A 50 6.27 -16.02 -13.38
CA GLU A 50 6.95 -15.41 -14.53
C GLU A 50 8.43 -15.13 -14.27
N GLN A 51 8.84 -15.13 -13.01
CA GLN A 51 10.23 -14.92 -12.56
C GLN A 51 10.85 -13.58 -12.98
N ALA A 52 10.01 -12.56 -13.22
CA ALA A 52 10.47 -11.23 -13.59
C ALA A 52 10.69 -10.37 -12.33
N THR A 53 11.76 -10.64 -11.60
CA THR A 53 12.13 -9.89 -10.40
C THR A 53 12.69 -8.52 -10.79
N LEU A 54 12.18 -7.48 -10.16
CA LEU A 54 12.60 -6.10 -10.38
C LEU A 54 13.72 -5.71 -9.42
N VAL A 55 14.74 -5.08 -9.97
CA VAL A 55 15.85 -4.52 -9.18
C VAL A 55 15.43 -3.14 -8.68
N PRO A 56 15.74 -2.79 -7.42
CA PRO A 56 15.48 -1.44 -6.91
C PRO A 56 16.16 -0.37 -7.76
N ASP A 57 15.48 0.74 -7.99
CA ASP A 57 16.07 1.92 -8.64
C ASP A 57 17.09 2.58 -7.72
N LYS A 58 16.86 2.51 -6.40
CA LYS A 58 17.84 2.86 -5.39
C LYS A 58 17.94 1.70 -4.40
N ALA A 59 19.14 1.15 -4.26
CA ALA A 59 19.44 0.00 -3.41
C ALA A 59 20.40 0.42 -2.29
N GLY A 60 19.91 1.19 -1.32
CA GLY A 60 20.70 1.58 -0.16
C GLY A 60 20.72 0.50 0.93
N LYS A 61 21.70 0.55 1.82
CA LYS A 61 21.83 -0.40 2.95
C LYS A 61 20.69 -0.25 3.97
N VAL A 62 20.17 0.95 4.15
CA VAL A 62 19.14 1.28 5.13
C VAL A 62 17.80 1.50 4.45
N SER A 63 17.78 2.09 3.26
CA SER A 63 16.58 2.42 2.54
C SER A 63 16.83 2.44 1.04
N GLY A 64 15.76 2.25 0.29
CA GLY A 64 15.76 2.33 -1.16
C GLY A 64 14.34 2.31 -1.69
N TYR A 65 14.21 2.22 -3.01
CA TYR A 65 12.90 2.22 -3.64
C TYR A 65 12.90 1.57 -5.01
N TRP A 66 11.69 1.18 -5.44
CA TRP A 66 11.36 0.79 -6.81
C TRP A 66 10.38 1.80 -7.39
N GLN A 67 10.68 2.33 -8.56
CA GLN A 67 9.72 3.08 -9.36
C GLN A 67 8.91 2.07 -10.19
N LEU A 68 7.59 2.06 -10.09
CA LEU A 68 6.75 0.96 -10.56
C LEU A 68 5.61 1.38 -11.50
N ASP A 69 5.41 2.67 -11.74
CA ASP A 69 4.35 3.19 -12.57
C ASP A 69 4.35 2.60 -13.99
N TYR A 70 5.53 2.38 -14.56
CA TYR A 70 5.68 1.82 -15.91
C TYR A 70 5.12 0.40 -16.04
N VAL A 71 5.10 -0.38 -14.97
CA VAL A 71 4.54 -1.75 -14.99
C VAL A 71 3.03 -1.68 -15.29
N TYR A 72 2.34 -0.80 -14.59
CA TYR A 72 0.89 -0.59 -14.78
C TYR A 72 0.57 0.07 -16.12
N ASP A 73 1.40 1.00 -16.57
CA ASP A 73 1.23 1.64 -17.87
C ASP A 73 1.35 0.64 -19.02
N ALA A 74 2.10 -0.44 -18.81
CA ALA A 74 2.19 -1.56 -19.75
C ALA A 74 1.04 -2.56 -19.63
N GLY A 75 0.02 -2.26 -18.83
CA GLY A 75 -1.13 -3.15 -18.60
C GLY A 75 -0.81 -4.35 -17.70
N ARG A 76 0.26 -4.27 -16.92
CA ARG A 76 0.70 -5.33 -16.01
C ARG A 76 0.42 -4.94 -14.56
N PHE A 77 0.81 -5.77 -13.63
CA PHE A 77 0.65 -5.54 -12.18
C PHE A 77 1.94 -5.94 -11.46
N VAL A 78 2.06 -5.45 -10.23
CA VAL A 78 3.18 -5.76 -9.35
C VAL A 78 2.75 -6.79 -8.31
N THR A 79 3.60 -7.76 -8.02
CA THR A 79 3.46 -8.69 -6.90
C THR A 79 4.64 -8.50 -5.96
N ILE A 80 4.35 -8.42 -4.67
CA ILE A 80 5.35 -8.33 -3.61
C ILE A 80 5.41 -9.67 -2.89
N ARG A 81 6.60 -10.25 -2.79
CA ARG A 81 6.85 -11.40 -1.91
C ARG A 81 7.46 -10.90 -0.61
N CYS A 82 6.71 -11.01 0.46
CA CYS A 82 7.15 -10.65 1.81
C CYS A 82 7.80 -11.86 2.47
N LYS A 83 9.08 -11.76 2.80
CA LYS A 83 9.86 -12.86 3.41
C LYS A 83 10.16 -12.53 4.87
N TYR A 84 9.75 -13.42 5.76
CA TYR A 84 9.83 -13.22 7.21
C TYR A 84 10.98 -13.99 7.84
N ALA A 85 11.29 -13.69 9.11
CA ALA A 85 12.40 -14.29 9.84
C ALA A 85 12.27 -15.79 10.07
N ASP A 86 11.07 -16.35 9.97
CA ASP A 86 10.79 -17.80 10.08
C ASP A 86 10.93 -18.55 8.74
N HIS A 87 11.43 -17.89 7.70
CA HIS A 87 11.54 -18.39 6.32
C HIS A 87 10.20 -18.58 5.61
N GLU A 88 9.10 -18.19 6.22
CA GLU A 88 7.79 -18.14 5.56
C GLU A 88 7.67 -16.89 4.69
N SER A 89 6.85 -16.97 3.65
CA SER A 89 6.61 -15.86 2.76
C SER A 89 5.14 -15.72 2.41
N ASP A 90 4.72 -14.49 2.13
CA ASP A 90 3.41 -14.14 1.60
C ASP A 90 3.58 -13.40 0.28
N ASP A 91 2.79 -13.78 -0.72
CA ASP A 91 2.73 -13.08 -2.00
C ASP A 91 1.51 -12.17 -2.02
N ILE A 92 1.75 -10.88 -2.21
CA ILE A 92 0.70 -9.85 -2.24
C ILE A 92 0.64 -9.26 -3.64
N LYS A 93 -0.45 -9.51 -4.33
CA LYS A 93 -0.73 -8.87 -5.62
C LYS A 93 -1.22 -7.45 -5.36
N LEU A 94 -0.53 -6.46 -5.90
CA LEU A 94 -0.95 -5.07 -5.87
C LEU A 94 -1.86 -4.80 -7.07
N SER A 95 -3.15 -5.07 -6.90
CA SER A 95 -4.15 -4.88 -7.96
C SER A 95 -4.44 -3.41 -8.26
N ARG A 96 -4.11 -2.52 -7.34
CA ARG A 96 -4.23 -1.08 -7.48
C ARG A 96 -2.89 -0.51 -7.95
N LYS A 97 -2.93 0.36 -8.95
CA LYS A 97 -1.72 1.03 -9.45
C LYS A 97 -0.98 1.70 -8.32
N VAL A 98 0.32 1.43 -8.22
CA VAL A 98 1.25 2.15 -7.37
C VAL A 98 2.34 2.78 -8.25
N ASP A 99 2.80 3.95 -7.85
CA ASP A 99 3.88 4.62 -8.55
C ASP A 99 5.24 4.20 -8.02
N ARG A 100 5.31 3.91 -6.72
CA ARG A 100 6.57 3.67 -6.04
C ARG A 100 6.38 2.84 -4.78
N CYS A 101 7.32 1.95 -4.51
CA CYS A 101 7.47 1.25 -3.23
C CYS A 101 8.79 1.62 -2.61
N ASP A 102 8.76 2.00 -1.33
CA ASP A 102 9.95 2.36 -0.55
C ASP A 102 10.18 1.32 0.54
N TYR A 103 11.43 0.92 0.72
CA TYR A 103 11.83 0.06 1.81
C TYR A 103 12.74 0.78 2.78
N ARG A 104 12.67 0.36 4.05
CA ARG A 104 13.57 0.84 5.11
C ARG A 104 13.84 -0.28 6.09
N PHE A 105 15.11 -0.43 6.47
CA PHE A 105 15.51 -1.28 7.59
C PHE A 105 15.66 -0.45 8.86
N ASP A 106 15.16 -0.97 9.97
CA ASP A 106 15.45 -0.41 11.28
C ASP A 106 16.80 -0.93 11.83
N ASN A 107 17.17 -0.50 13.04
CA ASN A 107 18.43 -0.90 13.67
C ASN A 107 18.45 -2.39 14.08
N LYS A 108 17.32 -3.08 14.07
CA LYS A 108 17.17 -4.51 14.32
C LYS A 108 17.07 -5.33 13.04
N LYS A 109 17.34 -4.70 11.90
CA LYS A 109 17.23 -5.29 10.57
C LYS A 109 15.80 -5.76 10.20
N ALA A 110 14.79 -5.21 10.86
CA ALA A 110 13.41 -5.40 10.43
C ALA A 110 13.11 -4.46 9.27
N LEU A 111 12.52 -5.01 8.23
CA LEU A 111 12.17 -4.30 7.00
C LEU A 111 10.76 -3.77 7.09
N SER A 112 10.55 -2.56 6.61
CA SER A 112 9.23 -2.04 6.28
C SER A 112 9.17 -1.69 4.80
N LEU A 113 8.06 -2.00 4.16
CA LEU A 113 7.78 -1.69 2.76
C LEU A 113 6.47 -0.94 2.67
N SER A 114 6.50 0.24 2.06
CA SER A 114 5.31 1.04 1.81
C SER A 114 5.23 1.43 0.34
N CYS A 115 4.04 1.34 -0.23
CA CYS A 115 3.78 1.67 -1.63
C CYS A 115 2.72 2.77 -1.74
N LYS A 116 2.86 3.64 -2.70
CA LYS A 116 1.91 4.73 -2.97
C LYS A 116 1.68 4.92 -4.46
#